data_63403b55a9969f176bbe53581e85c839
#
_entry.id   63403b55a9969f176bbe53581e85c839
#
_cell.length_a   1.000
_cell.length_b   1.000
_cell.length_c   1.000
_cell.angle_alpha   90.00
_cell.angle_beta   90.00
_cell.angle_gamma   90.00
#
_symmetry.space_group_name_H-M   'P 1'
#
loop_
_entity.id
_entity.type
_entity.pdbx_description
1 polymer ?
#
loop_
_entity_poly.entity_id
_entity_poly.type
_entity_poly.pdbx_seq_one_letter_code
_entity_poly.pdbx_strand_id
1 'polypeptide(L)'
;IYLIILDFSEYIRHRLQHRLNIWWALHSVHHSQRTMSYWTDDRNHLLDGLIRDLWVASVALLIGVPPGQFVLLIILVRMIESFSHANVPFTFGRVGEKILVSPHFHRIHHAINIEQSGKNHGCNFAVLFPVWDIMFRTANFSRGHFPTGIADQLQGRDYGAGFWQQQGLGFKRMLAAVSGRELIS
;
A
#
# COMPACT_ATOMS: atom_id res chain seq x y z
N ILE A 1 18.98 -5.57 -11.99
CA ILE A 1 18.53 -4.22 -12.36
C ILE A 1 17.01 -4.13 -12.46
N TYR A 2 16.34 -5.11 -13.08
CA TYR A 2 14.88 -5.13 -13.26
C TYR A 2 14.11 -4.96 -11.95
N LEU A 3 14.49 -5.71 -10.89
CA LEU A 3 13.86 -5.60 -9.57
C LEU A 3 13.90 -4.17 -9.02
N ILE A 4 15.02 -3.46 -9.17
CA ILE A 4 15.18 -2.09 -8.68
C ILE A 4 14.25 -1.13 -9.42
N ILE A 5 14.13 -1.27 -10.75
CA ILE A 5 13.26 -0.39 -11.56
C ILE A 5 11.78 -0.69 -11.27
N LEU A 6 11.40 -1.96 -11.18
CA LEU A 6 10.04 -2.35 -10.83
C LEU A 6 9.66 -1.88 -9.43
N ASP A 7 10.52 -2.06 -8.43
CA ASP A 7 10.27 -1.61 -7.06
C ASP A 7 10.17 -0.07 -6.96
N PHE A 8 11.02 0.66 -7.71
CA PHE A 8 10.88 2.10 -7.81
C PHE A 8 9.53 2.51 -8.43
N SER A 9 9.10 1.81 -9.49
CA SER A 9 7.81 2.09 -10.12
C SER A 9 6.63 1.81 -9.17
N GLU A 10 6.74 0.75 -8.36
CA GLU A 10 5.75 0.43 -7.32
C GLU A 10 5.72 1.48 -6.21
N TYR A 11 6.87 2.00 -5.77
CA TYR A 11 6.95 3.13 -4.85
C TYR A 11 6.17 4.35 -5.39
N ILE A 12 6.39 4.70 -6.67
CA ILE A 12 5.68 5.82 -7.30
C ILE A 12 4.18 5.56 -7.36
N ARG A 13 3.78 4.37 -7.83
CA ARG A 13 2.37 3.97 -7.89
C ARG A 13 1.70 4.04 -6.52
N HIS A 14 2.31 3.45 -5.50
CA HIS A 14 1.80 3.41 -4.12
C HIS A 14 1.66 4.83 -3.53
N ARG A 15 2.65 5.68 -3.75
CA ARG A 15 2.56 7.09 -3.34
C ARG A 15 1.45 7.84 -4.07
N LEU A 16 1.20 7.56 -5.35
CA LEU A 16 0.09 8.14 -6.10
C LEU A 16 -1.28 7.66 -5.57
N GLN A 17 -1.41 6.41 -5.14
CA GLN A 17 -2.62 5.89 -4.49
C GLN A 17 -3.02 6.71 -3.27
N HIS A 18 -2.04 7.20 -2.50
CA HIS A 18 -2.29 8.06 -1.34
C HIS A 18 -2.52 9.53 -1.69
N ARG A 19 -1.97 10.02 -2.80
CA ARG A 19 -2.07 11.43 -3.20
C ARG A 19 -3.32 11.75 -3.99
N LEU A 20 -3.81 10.82 -4.78
CA LEU A 20 -4.96 11.02 -5.66
C LEU A 20 -6.23 10.49 -5.00
N ASN A 21 -7.15 11.38 -4.63
CA ASN A 21 -8.39 11.01 -3.93
C ASN A 21 -9.18 9.90 -4.63
N ILE A 22 -9.20 9.92 -5.97
CA ILE A 22 -9.85 8.88 -6.78
C ILE A 22 -9.20 7.52 -6.54
N TRP A 23 -7.88 7.47 -6.48
CA TRP A 23 -7.15 6.23 -6.27
C TRP A 23 -7.18 5.81 -4.79
N TRP A 24 -7.05 6.79 -3.87
CA TRP A 24 -7.22 6.53 -2.44
C TRP A 24 -8.57 5.89 -2.11
N ALA A 25 -9.64 6.30 -2.79
CA ALA A 25 -10.98 5.71 -2.60
C ALA A 25 -11.00 4.19 -2.78
N LEU A 26 -10.19 3.65 -3.69
CA LEU A 26 -10.02 2.21 -3.91
C LEU A 26 -9.02 1.61 -2.92
N HIS A 27 -7.86 2.26 -2.76
CA HIS A 27 -6.74 1.79 -1.93
C HIS A 27 -7.07 1.82 -0.43
N SER A 28 -8.00 2.69 -0.02
CA SER A 28 -8.50 2.76 1.36
C SER A 28 -9.16 1.45 1.83
N VAL A 29 -9.65 0.60 0.93
CA VAL A 29 -10.12 -0.75 1.28
C VAL A 29 -8.98 -1.55 1.90
N HIS A 30 -7.78 -1.49 1.30
CA HIS A 30 -6.57 -2.12 1.82
C HIS A 30 -6.19 -1.57 3.20
N HIS A 31 -6.18 -0.27 3.38
CA HIS A 31 -5.82 0.40 4.64
C HIS A 31 -6.86 0.25 5.76
N SER A 32 -8.13 -0.04 5.45
CA SER A 32 -9.20 -0.11 6.45
C SER A 32 -9.12 -1.32 7.39
N GLN A 33 -8.03 -2.09 7.35
CA GLN A 33 -7.83 -3.25 8.21
C GLN A 33 -7.36 -2.84 9.60
N ARG A 34 -8.15 -3.20 10.62
CA ARG A 34 -7.84 -2.95 12.04
C ARG A 34 -6.85 -3.98 12.61
N THR A 35 -6.68 -5.09 11.94
CA THR A 35 -5.72 -6.15 12.28
C THR A 35 -5.04 -6.62 11.02
N MET A 36 -3.72 -6.46 10.96
CA MET A 36 -2.91 -6.96 9.85
C MET A 36 -2.62 -8.44 10.03
N SER A 37 -2.42 -9.14 8.93
CA SER A 37 -1.95 -10.52 8.86
C SER A 37 -1.21 -10.72 7.54
N TYR A 38 -0.50 -11.82 7.38
CA TYR A 38 0.16 -12.18 6.13
C TYR A 38 -0.78 -12.09 4.90
N TRP A 39 -2.06 -12.44 5.07
CA TRP A 39 -3.09 -12.41 4.03
C TRP A 39 -3.71 -11.03 3.80
N THR A 40 -3.33 -10.05 4.60
CA THR A 40 -3.85 -8.68 4.51
C THR A 40 -3.42 -7.98 3.23
N ASP A 41 -2.28 -8.37 2.67
CA ASP A 41 -1.77 -7.91 1.39
C ASP A 41 -2.78 -8.09 0.24
N ASP A 42 -3.50 -9.21 0.24
CA ASP A 42 -4.50 -9.53 -0.80
C ASP A 42 -5.88 -8.90 -0.56
N ARG A 43 -6.10 -8.21 0.56
CA ARG A 43 -7.35 -7.48 0.79
C ARG A 43 -7.34 -6.14 0.07
N ASN A 44 -7.66 -6.17 -1.20
CA ASN A 44 -7.65 -5.01 -2.10
C ASN A 44 -9.01 -4.82 -2.80
N HIS A 45 -9.25 -3.61 -3.29
CA HIS A 45 -10.30 -3.40 -4.27
C HIS A 45 -9.91 -4.03 -5.61
N LEU A 46 -10.82 -4.76 -6.27
CA LEU A 46 -10.51 -5.46 -7.53
C LEU A 46 -9.94 -4.53 -8.61
N LEU A 47 -10.53 -3.34 -8.75
CA LEU A 47 -10.04 -2.36 -9.72
C LEU A 47 -8.64 -1.84 -9.36
N ASP A 48 -8.33 -1.68 -8.07
CA ASP A 48 -6.99 -1.29 -7.62
C ASP A 48 -5.96 -2.38 -7.93
N GLY A 49 -6.31 -3.64 -7.67
CA GLY A 49 -5.50 -4.80 -8.04
C GLY A 49 -5.24 -4.87 -9.55
N LEU A 50 -6.28 -4.71 -10.36
CA LEU A 50 -6.15 -4.70 -11.83
C LEU A 50 -5.23 -3.56 -12.32
N ILE A 51 -5.39 -2.35 -11.78
CA ILE A 51 -4.52 -1.21 -12.13
C ILE A 51 -3.07 -1.52 -11.77
N ARG A 52 -2.84 -2.11 -10.59
CA ARG A 52 -1.51 -2.55 -10.17
C ARG A 52 -0.90 -3.55 -11.14
N ASP A 53 -1.63 -4.61 -11.48
CA ASP A 53 -1.11 -5.67 -12.34
C ASP A 53 -0.78 -5.13 -13.74
N LEU A 54 -1.64 -4.27 -14.30
CA LEU A 54 -1.40 -3.58 -15.56
C LEU A 54 -0.19 -2.64 -15.48
N TRP A 55 -0.03 -1.92 -14.38
CA TRP A 55 1.12 -1.04 -14.14
C TRP A 55 2.43 -1.82 -14.15
N VAL A 56 2.54 -2.87 -13.34
CA VAL A 56 3.75 -3.69 -13.22
C VAL A 56 4.08 -4.39 -14.53
N ALA A 57 3.06 -4.97 -15.21
CA ALA A 57 3.25 -5.60 -16.50
C ALA A 57 3.72 -4.61 -17.57
N SER A 58 3.14 -3.41 -17.60
CA SER A 58 3.54 -2.35 -18.56
C SER A 58 4.98 -1.91 -18.34
N VAL A 59 5.40 -1.67 -17.09
CA VAL A 59 6.79 -1.31 -16.78
C VAL A 59 7.73 -2.45 -17.14
N ALA A 60 7.39 -3.70 -16.81
CA ALA A 60 8.21 -4.86 -17.14
C ALA A 60 8.40 -5.04 -18.66
N LEU A 61 7.34 -4.83 -19.44
CA LEU A 61 7.41 -4.85 -20.91
C LEU A 61 8.30 -3.72 -21.45
N LEU A 62 8.14 -2.51 -20.94
CA LEU A 62 8.92 -1.34 -21.39
C LEU A 62 10.42 -1.50 -21.13
N ILE A 63 10.80 -2.13 -20.01
CA ILE A 63 12.21 -2.37 -19.69
C ILE A 63 12.75 -3.71 -20.20
N GLY A 64 11.94 -4.48 -20.92
CA GLY A 64 12.34 -5.72 -21.57
C GLY A 64 12.58 -6.89 -20.63
N VAL A 65 11.79 -7.04 -19.56
CA VAL A 65 11.92 -8.18 -18.64
C VAL A 65 11.49 -9.47 -19.36
N PRO A 66 12.36 -10.50 -19.45
CA PRO A 66 11.97 -11.78 -20.03
C PRO A 66 10.83 -12.44 -19.23
N PRO A 67 9.83 -13.09 -19.89
CA PRO A 67 8.65 -13.62 -19.21
C PRO A 67 8.95 -14.55 -18.02
N GLY A 68 9.91 -15.45 -18.15
CA GLY A 68 10.31 -16.35 -17.06
C GLY A 68 10.91 -15.60 -15.86
N GLN A 69 11.72 -14.55 -16.11
CA GLN A 69 12.24 -13.70 -15.06
C GLN A 69 11.13 -12.84 -14.42
N PHE A 70 10.18 -12.37 -15.21
CA PHE A 70 9.04 -11.61 -14.70
C PHE A 70 8.25 -12.42 -13.68
N VAL A 71 7.91 -13.68 -14.00
CA VAL A 71 7.19 -14.57 -13.06
C VAL A 71 7.97 -14.75 -11.75
N LEU A 72 9.27 -15.01 -11.83
CA LEU A 72 10.12 -15.17 -10.63
C LEU A 72 10.19 -13.88 -9.80
N LEU A 73 10.30 -12.73 -10.44
CA LEU A 73 10.31 -11.42 -9.76
C LEU A 73 8.99 -11.16 -9.04
N ILE A 74 7.85 -11.42 -9.70
CA ILE A 74 6.53 -11.24 -9.08
C ILE A 74 6.37 -12.16 -7.87
N ILE A 75 6.72 -13.43 -7.97
CA ILE A 75 6.64 -14.36 -6.83
C ILE A 75 7.49 -13.85 -5.66
N LEU A 76 8.73 -13.46 -5.91
CA LEU A 76 9.62 -12.94 -4.86
C LEU A 76 9.06 -11.68 -4.19
N VAL A 77 8.63 -10.72 -5.00
CA VAL A 77 8.06 -9.45 -4.50
C VAL A 77 6.82 -9.73 -3.66
N ARG A 78 5.89 -10.56 -4.14
CA ARG A 78 4.67 -10.94 -3.42
C ARG A 78 4.96 -11.59 -2.08
N MET A 79 5.91 -12.51 -2.02
CA MET A 79 6.30 -13.17 -0.77
C MET A 79 6.80 -12.15 0.28
N ILE A 80 7.64 -11.21 -0.15
CA ILE A 80 8.19 -10.18 0.76
C ILE A 80 7.11 -9.19 1.17
N GLU A 81 6.24 -8.77 0.25
CA GLU A 81 5.13 -7.87 0.50
C GLU A 81 4.12 -8.48 1.48
N SER A 82 3.71 -9.72 1.27
CA SER A 82 2.84 -10.43 2.22
C SER A 82 3.52 -10.61 3.59
N PHE A 83 4.84 -10.87 3.63
CA PHE A 83 5.58 -10.91 4.89
C PHE A 83 5.59 -9.54 5.59
N SER A 84 5.72 -8.44 4.85
CA SER A 84 5.68 -7.09 5.43
C SER A 84 4.33 -6.77 6.09
N HIS A 85 3.25 -7.41 5.68
CA HIS A 85 1.93 -7.30 6.30
C HIS A 85 1.74 -8.20 7.53
N ALA A 86 2.66 -9.12 7.80
CA ALA A 86 2.52 -10.05 8.92
C ALA A 86 2.39 -9.31 10.27
N ASN A 87 1.52 -9.82 11.14
CA ASN A 87 1.30 -9.26 12.47
C ASN A 87 2.36 -9.73 13.47
N VAL A 88 3.60 -9.42 13.18
CA VAL A 88 4.76 -9.76 14.02
C VAL A 88 5.58 -8.52 14.34
N PRO A 89 6.15 -8.39 15.55
CA PRO A 89 6.99 -7.25 15.93
C PRO A 89 8.43 -7.44 15.40
N PHE A 90 8.54 -7.70 14.09
CA PHE A 90 9.82 -8.00 13.46
C PHE A 90 10.42 -6.77 12.79
N THR A 91 11.70 -6.56 13.04
CA THR A 91 12.53 -5.53 12.41
C THR A 91 13.85 -6.12 11.96
N PHE A 92 14.45 -5.56 10.93
CA PHE A 92 15.82 -5.86 10.52
C PHE A 92 16.87 -5.02 11.28
N GLY A 93 16.49 -4.35 12.36
CA GLY A 93 17.36 -3.47 13.13
C GLY A 93 17.69 -2.16 12.41
N ARG A 94 18.55 -1.33 13.01
CA ARG A 94 18.80 0.06 12.54
C ARG A 94 19.35 0.16 11.12
N VAL A 95 20.11 -0.82 10.67
CA VAL A 95 20.71 -0.82 9.32
C VAL A 95 19.80 -1.53 8.34
N GLY A 96 19.32 -2.73 8.66
CA GLY A 96 18.52 -3.53 7.77
C GLY A 96 17.17 -2.88 7.41
N GLU A 97 16.56 -2.11 8.34
CA GLU A 97 15.36 -1.31 8.08
C GLU A 97 15.54 -0.25 6.97
N LYS A 98 16.77 0.13 6.64
CA LYS A 98 17.07 1.03 5.53
C LYS A 98 17.32 0.32 4.20
N ILE A 99 17.44 -1.01 4.26
CA ILE A 99 17.75 -1.87 3.10
C ILE A 99 16.52 -2.61 2.63
N LEU A 100 15.73 -3.16 3.56
CA LEU A 100 14.56 -3.98 3.24
C LEU A 100 13.36 -3.61 4.11
N VAL A 101 12.18 -3.56 3.51
CA VAL A 101 10.90 -3.31 4.20
C VAL A 101 10.61 -4.46 5.16
N SER A 102 10.37 -4.13 6.43
CA SER A 102 9.99 -5.08 7.48
C SER A 102 8.51 -4.96 7.83
N PRO A 103 7.93 -5.94 8.54
CA PRO A 103 6.60 -5.83 9.13
C PRO A 103 6.41 -4.57 9.99
N HIS A 104 7.43 -4.18 10.75
CA HIS A 104 7.35 -2.95 11.56
C HIS A 104 7.31 -1.69 10.69
N PHE A 105 8.18 -1.58 9.68
CA PHE A 105 8.23 -0.43 8.78
C PHE A 105 6.91 -0.27 8.03
N HIS A 106 6.35 -1.36 7.52
CA HIS A 106 5.09 -1.35 6.78
C HIS A 106 3.87 -1.13 7.70
N ARG A 107 3.92 -1.60 8.96
CA ARG A 107 2.88 -1.30 9.96
C ARG A 107 2.73 0.21 10.23
N ILE A 108 3.83 0.96 10.22
CA ILE A 108 3.77 2.43 10.36
C ILE A 108 3.00 3.04 9.20
N HIS A 109 3.19 2.51 7.98
CA HIS A 109 2.42 2.92 6.80
C HIS A 109 0.90 2.71 6.97
N HIS A 110 0.49 1.61 7.60
CA HIS A 110 -0.91 1.30 7.91
C HIS A 110 -1.44 1.94 9.19
N ALA A 111 -0.65 2.76 9.88
CA ALA A 111 -1.02 3.28 11.19
C ALA A 111 -2.17 4.28 11.12
N ILE A 112 -3.19 4.09 11.98
CA ILE A 112 -4.41 4.90 12.01
C ILE A 112 -4.16 6.36 12.42
N ASN A 113 -3.10 6.64 13.17
CA ASN A 113 -2.72 7.97 13.63
C ASN A 113 -1.68 8.66 12.72
N ILE A 114 -1.30 8.01 11.63
CA ILE A 114 -0.53 8.61 10.55
C ILE A 114 -1.52 9.09 9.50
N GLU A 115 -1.43 10.35 9.09
CA GLU A 115 -2.29 10.87 8.04
C GLU A 115 -1.97 10.17 6.72
N GLN A 116 -2.91 9.38 6.23
CA GLN A 116 -2.74 8.50 5.06
C GLN A 116 -3.23 9.15 3.76
N SER A 117 -4.01 10.23 3.87
CA SER A 117 -4.53 11.02 2.75
C SER A 117 -4.47 12.51 3.08
N GLY A 118 -4.77 13.40 2.16
CA GLY A 118 -4.71 14.84 2.36
C GLY A 118 -3.30 15.43 2.24
N LYS A 119 -2.96 16.48 3.02
CA LYS A 119 -1.70 17.22 2.83
C LYS A 119 -0.44 16.38 3.11
N ASN A 120 -0.47 15.52 4.10
CA ASN A 120 0.69 14.71 4.51
C ASN A 120 0.77 13.37 3.77
N HIS A 121 -0.33 12.89 3.18
CA HIS A 121 -0.42 11.70 2.31
C HIS A 121 0.19 10.40 2.84
N GLY A 122 0.57 10.32 4.12
CA GLY A 122 1.18 9.13 4.71
C GLY A 122 2.72 9.06 4.58
N CYS A 123 3.28 7.89 4.86
CA CYS A 123 4.72 7.61 4.85
C CYS A 123 4.98 6.14 4.50
N ASN A 124 6.24 5.77 4.29
CA ASN A 124 6.70 4.38 4.08
C ASN A 124 6.01 3.66 2.91
N PHE A 125 6.09 4.27 1.72
CA PHE A 125 5.44 3.76 0.50
C PHE A 125 6.24 2.66 -0.21
N ALA A 126 7.49 2.41 0.18
CA ALA A 126 8.32 1.39 -0.44
C ALA A 126 7.71 -0.02 -0.24
N VAL A 127 7.83 -0.84 -1.29
CA VAL A 127 7.38 -2.24 -1.27
C VAL A 127 8.52 -3.15 -0.81
N LEU A 128 9.72 -3.01 -1.38
CA LEU A 128 10.91 -3.77 -1.00
C LEU A 128 11.99 -2.91 -0.36
N PHE A 129 12.37 -1.80 -1.01
CA PHE A 129 13.56 -1.03 -0.65
C PHE A 129 13.22 0.34 -0.07
N PRO A 130 13.34 0.55 1.26
CA PRO A 130 13.09 1.84 1.92
C PRO A 130 13.96 2.99 1.41
N VAL A 131 14.95 2.71 0.59
CA VAL A 131 15.80 3.73 -0.04
C VAL A 131 14.99 4.79 -0.78
N TRP A 132 13.85 4.42 -1.39
CA TRP A 132 12.96 5.36 -2.07
C TRP A 132 12.32 6.32 -1.08
N ASP A 133 11.80 5.80 0.04
CA ASP A 133 11.26 6.64 1.10
C ASP A 133 12.33 7.57 1.69
N ILE A 134 13.56 7.09 1.84
CA ILE A 134 14.68 7.92 2.33
C ILE A 134 14.98 9.04 1.32
N MET A 135 15.11 8.70 0.03
CA MET A 135 15.42 9.66 -1.04
C MET A 135 14.34 10.74 -1.18
N PHE A 136 13.07 10.36 -1.08
CA PHE A 136 11.93 11.27 -1.26
C PHE A 136 11.37 11.81 0.07
N ARG A 137 12.06 11.58 1.18
CA ARG A 137 11.75 12.10 2.53
C ARG A 137 10.35 11.67 3.02
N THR A 138 9.97 10.45 2.69
CA THR A 138 8.72 9.82 3.16
C THR A 138 8.98 8.71 4.17
N ALA A 139 10.25 8.43 4.52
CA ALA A 139 10.61 7.39 5.48
C ALA A 139 10.28 7.82 6.92
N ASN A 140 9.62 6.92 7.65
CA ASN A 140 9.36 7.01 9.08
C ASN A 140 9.87 5.74 9.77
N PHE A 141 10.90 5.88 10.61
CA PHE A 141 11.52 4.80 11.37
C PHE A 141 11.18 4.88 12.87
N SER A 142 10.06 5.51 13.22
CA SER A 142 9.59 5.61 14.60
C SER A 142 9.43 4.23 15.23
N ARG A 143 9.69 4.13 16.52
CA ARG A 143 9.54 2.89 17.29
C ARG A 143 8.25 2.93 18.10
N GLY A 144 7.65 1.75 18.29
CA GLY A 144 6.44 1.62 19.09
C GLY A 144 5.43 0.65 18.47
N HIS A 145 4.29 0.55 19.12
CA HIS A 145 3.15 -0.18 18.58
C HIS A 145 2.21 0.80 17.89
N PHE A 146 1.87 0.51 16.65
CA PHE A 146 1.00 1.35 15.82
C PHE A 146 -0.30 0.58 15.51
N PRO A 147 -1.44 1.01 16.09
CA PRO A 147 -2.75 0.50 15.68
C PRO A 147 -3.01 0.79 14.20
N THR A 148 -3.53 -0.18 13.48
CA THR A 148 -3.78 -0.06 12.03
C THR A 148 -5.22 0.30 11.72
N GLY A 149 -5.47 0.86 10.54
CA GLY A 149 -6.78 1.29 10.07
C GLY A 149 -6.74 2.71 9.51
N ILE A 150 -7.91 3.29 9.27
CA ILE A 150 -8.09 4.66 8.78
C ILE A 150 -8.79 5.49 9.86
N ALA A 151 -8.37 6.75 10.02
CA ALA A 151 -8.86 7.63 11.10
C ALA A 151 -10.38 7.84 11.07
N ASP A 152 -11.00 7.91 9.89
CA ASP A 152 -12.44 8.11 9.75
C ASP A 152 -13.29 6.91 10.22
N GLN A 153 -12.70 5.71 10.32
CA GLN A 153 -13.36 4.56 10.97
C GLN A 153 -13.64 4.82 12.46
N LEU A 154 -12.84 5.68 13.11
CA LEU A 154 -13.11 6.10 14.50
C LEU A 154 -14.32 7.02 14.60
N GLN A 155 -14.72 7.63 13.48
CA GLN A 155 -15.90 8.48 13.35
C GLN A 155 -17.12 7.71 12.80
N GLY A 156 -17.02 6.38 12.68
CA GLY A 156 -18.11 5.50 12.25
C GLY A 156 -18.19 5.25 10.74
N ARG A 157 -17.18 5.68 9.94
CA ARG A 157 -17.21 5.38 8.49
C ARG A 157 -17.10 3.86 8.25
N ASP A 158 -18.05 3.35 7.47
CA ASP A 158 -18.11 1.94 7.09
C ASP A 158 -17.22 1.65 5.87
N TYR A 159 -16.42 0.59 5.95
CA TYR A 159 -15.59 0.07 4.85
C TYR A 159 -16.08 -1.31 4.36
N GLY A 160 -17.21 -1.79 4.88
CA GLY A 160 -17.83 -3.04 4.51
C GLY A 160 -17.33 -4.26 5.29
N ALA A 161 -18.28 -5.08 5.74
CA ALA A 161 -17.99 -6.30 6.49
C ALA A 161 -17.54 -7.47 5.62
N GLY A 162 -17.93 -7.50 4.34
CA GLY A 162 -17.61 -8.58 3.42
C GLY A 162 -17.09 -8.10 2.08
N PHE A 163 -16.52 -9.02 1.31
CA PHE A 163 -15.85 -8.73 0.04
C PHE A 163 -16.69 -7.82 -0.88
N TRP A 164 -17.90 -8.23 -1.24
CA TRP A 164 -18.73 -7.48 -2.19
C TRP A 164 -19.14 -6.09 -1.69
N GLN A 165 -19.40 -5.97 -0.37
CA GLN A 165 -19.70 -4.69 0.23
C GLN A 165 -18.49 -3.76 0.18
N GLN A 166 -17.29 -4.25 0.43
CA GLN A 166 -16.05 -3.50 0.31
C GLN A 166 -15.82 -2.98 -1.12
N GLN A 167 -16.04 -3.85 -2.14
CA GLN A 167 -15.95 -3.46 -3.54
C GLN A 167 -16.96 -2.35 -3.87
N GLY A 168 -18.22 -2.55 -3.51
CA GLY A 168 -19.29 -1.58 -3.77
C GLY A 168 -19.04 -0.22 -3.09
N LEU A 169 -18.58 -0.22 -1.83
CA LEU A 169 -18.27 1.02 -1.11
C LEU A 169 -17.03 1.73 -1.66
N GLY A 170 -15.98 1.00 -1.99
CA GLY A 170 -14.79 1.57 -2.64
C GLY A 170 -15.13 2.24 -3.98
N PHE A 171 -15.92 1.57 -4.80
CA PHE A 171 -16.38 2.11 -6.09
C PHE A 171 -17.24 3.37 -5.91
N LYS A 172 -18.18 3.37 -4.96
CA LYS A 172 -18.99 4.57 -4.63
C LYS A 172 -18.11 5.75 -4.21
N ARG A 173 -17.09 5.51 -3.37
CA ARG A 173 -16.12 6.53 -2.96
C ARG A 173 -15.35 7.08 -4.15
N MET A 174 -14.93 6.22 -5.07
CA MET A 174 -14.24 6.64 -6.28
C MET A 174 -15.12 7.55 -7.12
N LEU A 175 -16.40 7.20 -7.35
CA LEU A 175 -17.34 8.03 -8.11
C LEU A 175 -17.60 9.38 -7.43
N ALA A 176 -17.68 9.40 -6.10
CA ALA A 176 -17.83 10.66 -5.36
C ALA A 176 -16.57 11.53 -5.49
N ALA A 177 -15.38 10.95 -5.39
CA ALA A 177 -14.11 11.66 -5.60
C ALA A 177 -14.01 12.27 -7.00
N VAL A 178 -14.50 11.57 -8.05
CA VAL A 178 -14.59 12.10 -9.42
C VAL A 178 -15.55 13.28 -9.51
N SER A 179 -16.68 13.22 -8.80
CA SER A 179 -17.71 14.27 -8.83
C SER A 179 -17.46 15.42 -7.84
N GLY A 180 -16.32 15.43 -7.15
CA GLY A 180 -15.98 16.46 -6.15
C GLY A 180 -16.90 16.45 -4.93
N ARG A 181 -17.64 15.36 -4.68
CA ARG A 181 -18.53 15.20 -3.53
C ARG A 181 -17.79 14.48 -2.41
N GLU A 182 -17.91 14.99 -1.19
CA GLU A 182 -17.55 14.18 -0.03
C GLU A 182 -18.58 13.05 0.13
N LEU A 183 -18.11 11.81 0.22
CA LEU A 183 -18.96 10.71 0.67
C LEU A 183 -19.23 10.91 2.16
N ILE A 184 -20.39 11.39 2.46
CA ILE A 184 -21.00 11.18 3.77
C ILE A 184 -21.37 9.70 3.83
N SER A 185 -20.81 9.01 4.81
CA SER A 185 -20.89 7.58 5.17
C SER A 185 -22.09 6.81 4.62
#